data_1d4d43f24ba27721b02fe43b9aef420b
#
_entry.id   1d4d43f24ba27721b02fe43b9aef420b
#
_cell.length_a   1.000
_cell.length_b   1.000
_cell.length_c   1.000
_cell.angle_alpha   90.00
_cell.angle_beta   90.00
_cell.angle_gamma   90.00
#
_symmetry.space_group_name_H-M   'P 1'
#
loop_
_entity.id
_entity.type
_entity.pdbx_description
1 polymer ?
#
loop_
_entity_poly.entity_id
_entity_poly.type
_entity_poly.pdbx_seq_one_letter_code
_entity_poly.pdbx_strand_id
1 'polypeptide(L)'
;ILKNRHSLWYDEDGWEFDVFGGQNSGLVVAECERLGPVVDLKIPTFCVTEVTEELRFSNDYLSKEPWCQWRAVFSAELEARGPHFLNLTGRDES
;
A
#
# COMPACT_ATOMS: atom_id res chain seq x y z
N ILE A 1 16.73 -4.63 -0.56
CA ILE A 1 15.70 -3.76 0.04
C ILE A 1 15.71 -3.93 1.54
N LEU A 2 15.80 -2.83 2.24
CA LEU A 2 15.77 -2.83 3.70
C LEU A 2 14.35 -2.56 4.16
N LYS A 3 13.76 -3.52 4.87
CA LYS A 3 12.41 -3.34 5.39
C LYS A 3 12.16 -4.30 6.55
N ASN A 4 11.23 -3.92 7.40
CA ASN A 4 10.72 -4.77 8.48
C ASN A 4 9.26 -5.11 8.20
N ARG A 5 8.95 -6.38 8.26
CA ARG A 5 7.60 -6.86 8.01
C ARG A 5 6.91 -7.17 9.34
N HIS A 6 5.70 -6.67 9.47
CA HIS A 6 4.86 -6.90 10.65
C HIS A 6 3.56 -7.52 10.21
N SER A 7 3.10 -8.51 10.96
CA SER A 7 1.82 -9.18 10.68
C SER A 7 0.79 -8.72 11.69
N LEU A 8 -0.43 -8.49 11.22
CA LEU A 8 -1.50 -7.98 12.07
C LEU A 8 -2.84 -8.48 11.55
N TRP A 9 -3.69 -8.91 12.47
CA TRP A 9 -5.07 -9.20 12.13
C TRP A 9 -5.88 -7.90 12.21
N TYR A 10 -6.63 -7.63 11.16
CA TYR A 10 -7.54 -6.50 11.14
C TYR A 10 -8.88 -7.01 10.67
N ASP A 11 -9.88 -6.88 11.54
CA ASP A 11 -11.17 -7.51 11.33
C ASP A 11 -10.94 -9.02 11.26
N GLU A 12 -11.23 -9.67 10.14
CA GLU A 12 -11.03 -11.11 10.03
C GLU A 12 -9.94 -11.46 9.04
N ASP A 13 -9.16 -10.50 8.62
CA ASP A 13 -8.15 -10.70 7.60
C ASP A 13 -6.75 -10.49 8.15
N GLY A 14 -5.83 -11.29 7.62
CA GLY A 14 -4.42 -11.15 7.98
C GLY A 14 -3.77 -10.15 7.05
N TRP A 15 -3.07 -9.20 7.64
CA TRP A 15 -2.36 -8.16 6.91
C TRP A 15 -0.88 -8.21 7.23
N GLU A 16 -0.07 -7.86 6.24
CA GLU A 16 1.35 -7.68 6.43
C GLU A 16 1.71 -6.25 6.10
N PHE A 17 2.47 -5.63 6.99
CA PHE A 17 2.90 -4.26 6.83
C PHE A 17 4.41 -4.23 6.68
N ASP A 18 4.88 -3.74 5.55
CA ASP A 18 6.31 -3.59 5.29
C ASP A 18 6.69 -2.14 5.57
N VAL A 19 7.51 -1.95 6.60
CA VAL A 19 8.01 -0.63 6.95
C VAL A 19 9.41 -0.52 6.37
N PHE A 20 9.54 0.34 5.38
CA PHE A 20 10.80 0.43 4.63
C PHE A 20 11.80 1.34 5.33
N GLY A 21 13.08 1.04 5.11
CA GLY A 21 14.17 1.85 5.65
C GLY A 21 15.13 2.26 4.56
N GLY A 22 16.25 2.85 4.96
CA GLY A 22 17.25 3.31 4.01
C GLY A 22 16.67 4.36 3.07
N GLN A 23 16.92 4.20 1.79
CA GLN A 23 16.46 5.16 0.79
C GLN A 23 14.96 5.07 0.54
N ASN A 24 14.30 4.03 1.04
CA ASN A 24 12.85 3.89 0.96
C ASN A 24 12.17 4.28 2.25
N SER A 25 12.88 4.90 3.16
CA SER A 25 12.37 5.27 4.47
C SER A 25 11.17 6.21 4.33
N GLY A 26 10.18 6.00 5.19
CA GLY A 26 8.94 6.77 5.14
C GLY A 26 7.84 6.08 4.38
N LEU A 27 8.15 5.01 3.67
CA LEU A 27 7.16 4.23 2.93
C LEU A 27 6.72 3.05 3.77
N VAL A 28 5.41 2.84 3.85
CA VAL A 28 4.83 1.66 4.47
C VAL A 28 3.83 1.09 3.48
N VAL A 29 3.99 -0.19 3.16
CA VAL A 29 3.10 -0.89 2.24
C VAL A 29 2.38 -2.00 2.99
N ALA A 30 1.06 -2.00 2.92
CA ALA A 30 0.23 -3.00 3.56
C ALA A 30 -0.30 -3.96 2.51
N GLU A 31 -0.22 -5.26 2.81
CA GLU A 31 -0.74 -6.30 1.92
C GLU A 31 -1.72 -7.16 2.70
N CYS A 32 -2.84 -7.45 2.06
CA CYS A 32 -3.79 -8.41 2.61
C CYS A 32 -3.81 -9.61 1.69
N GLU A 33 -3.45 -10.76 2.24
CA GLU A 33 -3.51 -12.01 1.48
C GLU A 33 -4.85 -12.66 1.73
N ARG A 34 -5.61 -12.82 0.68
CA ARG A 34 -6.92 -13.41 0.78
C ARG A 34 -7.13 -14.36 -0.39
N LEU A 35 -7.61 -15.54 -0.07
CA LEU A 35 -8.00 -16.51 -1.09
C LEU A 35 -9.43 -16.20 -1.46
N GLY A 36 -9.69 -16.01 -2.74
CA GLY A 36 -11.03 -15.75 -3.21
C GLY A 36 -11.32 -14.26 -3.42
N PRO A 37 -12.58 -13.94 -3.67
CA PRO A 37 -12.94 -12.56 -4.05
C PRO A 37 -12.71 -11.56 -2.93
N VAL A 38 -12.38 -10.34 -3.31
CA VAL A 38 -12.14 -9.26 -2.36
C VAL A 38 -13.36 -8.36 -2.38
N VAL A 39 -14.49 -8.89 -1.90
CA VAL A 39 -15.76 -8.18 -2.01
C VAL A 39 -16.21 -7.56 -0.70
N ASP A 40 -15.63 -7.99 0.40
CA ASP A 40 -16.03 -7.48 1.71
C ASP A 40 -14.83 -7.14 2.58
N LEU A 41 -13.71 -6.85 1.95
CA LEU A 41 -12.49 -6.53 2.66
C LEU A 41 -12.60 -5.19 3.36
N LYS A 42 -12.25 -5.17 4.65
CA LYS A 42 -12.17 -3.94 5.39
C LYS A 42 -10.75 -3.44 5.39
N ILE A 43 -10.57 -2.24 4.91
CA ILE A 43 -9.25 -1.63 4.79
C ILE A 43 -8.97 -0.84 6.07
N PRO A 44 -7.82 -1.04 6.72
CA PRO A 44 -7.48 -0.21 7.87
C PRO A 44 -7.54 1.27 7.52
N THR A 45 -8.09 2.06 8.42
CA THR A 45 -8.36 3.47 8.13
C THR A 45 -7.10 4.29 7.91
N PHE A 46 -5.96 3.79 8.38
CA PHE A 46 -4.69 4.50 8.17
C PHE A 46 -4.09 4.23 6.80
N CYS A 47 -4.68 3.36 6.00
CA CYS A 47 -4.20 3.15 4.63
C CYS A 47 -4.66 4.31 3.76
N VAL A 48 -3.74 4.85 2.95
CA VAL A 48 -3.97 6.07 2.23
C VAL A 48 -4.61 5.81 0.87
N THR A 49 -4.05 4.87 0.10
CA THR A 49 -4.58 4.56 -1.22
C THR A 49 -4.12 3.17 -1.61
N GLU A 50 -4.87 2.54 -2.51
CA GLU A 50 -4.51 1.22 -2.99
C GLU A 50 -3.51 1.34 -4.13
N VAL A 51 -2.47 0.48 -4.11
CA VAL A 51 -1.43 0.49 -5.12
C VAL A 51 -1.21 -0.90 -5.72
N THR A 52 -2.25 -1.72 -5.71
CA THR A 52 -2.16 -3.11 -6.16
C THR A 52 -1.59 -3.23 -7.57
N GLU A 53 -1.98 -2.33 -8.46
CA GLU A 53 -1.54 -2.39 -9.85
C GLU A 53 -0.45 -1.38 -10.16
N GLU A 54 0.10 -0.76 -9.13
CA GLU A 54 1.14 0.25 -9.30
C GLU A 54 2.50 -0.42 -9.14
N LEU A 55 3.17 -0.70 -10.24
CA LEU A 55 4.41 -1.46 -10.23
C LEU A 55 5.57 -0.73 -9.55
N ARG A 56 5.45 0.58 -9.36
CA ARG A 56 6.51 1.34 -8.70
C ARG A 56 6.70 0.94 -7.25
N PHE A 57 5.72 0.26 -6.65
CA PHE A 57 5.83 -0.19 -5.27
C PHE A 57 6.34 -1.63 -5.14
N SER A 58 6.74 -2.24 -6.25
CA SER A 58 7.35 -3.56 -6.20
C SER A 58 8.76 -3.46 -5.62
N ASN A 59 9.22 -4.57 -5.04
CA ASN A 59 10.58 -4.61 -4.52
C ASN A 59 11.60 -4.35 -5.63
N ASP A 60 11.35 -4.88 -6.82
CA ASP A 60 12.25 -4.70 -7.93
C ASP A 60 12.40 -3.24 -8.32
N TYR A 61 11.27 -2.55 -8.45
CA TYR A 61 11.32 -1.14 -8.82
C TYR A 61 11.99 -0.31 -7.72
N LEU A 62 11.61 -0.55 -6.47
CA LEU A 62 12.16 0.21 -5.35
C LEU A 62 13.66 0.00 -5.17
N SER A 63 14.18 -1.16 -5.58
CA SER A 63 15.61 -1.39 -5.49
C SER A 63 16.38 -0.57 -6.52
N LYS A 64 15.75 -0.25 -7.63
CA LYS A 64 16.38 0.52 -8.71
C LYS A 64 16.06 2.00 -8.65
N GLU A 65 14.84 2.33 -8.23
CA GLU A 65 14.36 3.70 -8.12
C GLU A 65 13.83 3.87 -6.71
N PRO A 66 14.67 4.23 -5.76
CA PRO A 66 14.24 4.32 -4.36
C PRO A 66 13.18 5.38 -4.14
N TRP A 67 12.34 5.12 -3.16
CA TRP A 67 11.22 5.99 -2.81
C TRP A 67 11.65 7.45 -2.62
N CYS A 68 12.81 7.68 -2.04
CA CYS A 68 13.27 9.05 -1.79
C CYS A 68 13.42 9.86 -3.07
N GLN A 69 13.56 9.19 -4.22
CA GLN A 69 13.76 9.89 -5.49
C GLN A 69 12.45 10.31 -6.14
N TRP A 70 11.34 9.64 -5.84
CA TRP A 70 10.08 9.96 -6.51
C TRP A 70 8.90 10.17 -5.57
N ARG A 71 9.16 10.23 -4.26
CA ARG A 71 8.07 10.43 -3.30
C ARG A 71 7.32 11.73 -3.54
N ALA A 72 8.02 12.79 -3.90
CA ALA A 72 7.39 14.08 -4.14
C ALA A 72 6.49 14.02 -5.38
N VAL A 73 6.94 13.31 -6.41
CA VAL A 73 6.16 13.14 -7.63
C VAL A 73 4.89 12.36 -7.31
N PHE A 74 5.01 11.27 -6.56
CA PHE A 74 3.85 10.48 -6.21
C PHE A 74 2.87 11.26 -5.34
N SER A 75 3.38 12.04 -4.39
CA SER A 75 2.53 12.86 -3.55
C SER A 75 1.73 13.87 -4.38
N ALA A 76 2.37 14.46 -5.38
CA ALA A 76 1.68 15.39 -6.26
C ALA A 76 0.61 14.68 -7.09
N GLU A 77 0.92 13.47 -7.58
CA GLU A 77 -0.06 12.68 -8.31
C GLU A 77 -1.26 12.35 -7.44
N LEU A 78 -1.00 11.97 -6.20
CA LEU A 78 -2.05 11.61 -5.27
C LEU A 78 -2.94 12.81 -4.95
N GLU A 79 -2.35 13.98 -4.77
CA GLU A 79 -3.12 15.19 -4.54
C GLU A 79 -4.01 15.53 -5.72
N ALA A 80 -3.50 15.33 -6.93
CA ALA A 80 -4.25 15.67 -8.13
C ALA A 80 -5.42 14.73 -8.36
N ARG A 81 -5.22 13.43 -8.09
CA ARG A 81 -6.25 12.42 -8.36
C ARG A 81 -7.09 12.06 -7.14
N GLY A 82 -6.53 12.27 -5.95
CA GLY A 82 -7.11 11.78 -4.73
C GLY A 82 -6.87 10.29 -4.54
N PRO A 83 -7.06 9.79 -3.32
CA PRO A 83 -6.91 8.37 -3.04
C PRO A 83 -8.03 7.56 -3.67
N HIS A 84 -7.74 6.31 -4.01
CA HIS A 84 -8.77 5.42 -4.51
C HIS A 84 -8.47 3.99 -4.07
N PHE A 85 -9.52 3.16 -4.10
CA PHE A 85 -9.42 1.75 -3.73
C PHE A 85 -10.23 0.96 -4.73
N LEU A 86 -9.64 -0.15 -5.22
CA LEU A 86 -10.29 -0.99 -6.22
C LEU A 86 -11.12 -2.06 -5.53
N ASN A 87 -12.26 -2.41 -6.13
CA ASN A 87 -13.05 -3.57 -5.71
C ASN A 87 -13.40 -3.60 -4.23
N LEU A 88 -13.68 -2.46 -3.64
CA LEU A 88 -13.90 -2.40 -2.20
C LEU A 88 -15.33 -2.07 -1.91
N THR A 89 -16.06 -3.03 -1.36
CA THR A 89 -17.44 -2.79 -0.98
C THR A 89 -17.56 -2.21 0.40
N GLY A 90 -16.57 -2.41 1.24
CA GLY A 90 -16.63 -1.90 2.59
C GLY A 90 -16.11 -0.50 2.73
N ARG A 91 -15.64 0.11 1.64
CA ARG A 91 -14.97 1.39 1.75
C ARG A 91 -15.28 2.35 0.62
N ASP A 92 -15.34 1.86 -0.58
CA ASP A 92 -15.39 2.72 -1.76
C ASP A 92 -16.74 3.33 -2.02
N GLU A 93 -17.77 2.82 -1.39
CA GLU A 93 -19.09 3.41 -1.56
C GLU A 93 -19.19 4.73 -0.84
N SER A 94 -18.18 5.02 -0.08
CA SER A 94 -18.13 6.31 0.59
C SER A 94 -18.01 7.44 -0.43
#